data_8cfbd33cd73d678d509a588fe6096c09
#
_entry.id   8cfbd33cd73d678d509a588fe6096c09
#
_cell.length_a   1.000
_cell.length_b   1.000
_cell.length_c   1.000
_cell.angle_alpha   90.00
_cell.angle_beta   90.00
_cell.angle_gamma   90.00
#
_symmetry.space_group_name_H-M   'P 1'
#
loop_
_entity.id
_entity.type
_entity.pdbx_description
1 polymer ?
#
loop_
_entity_poly.entity_id
_entity_poly.type
_entity_poly.pdbx_seq_one_letter_code
_entity_poly.pdbx_strand_id
1 'polypeptide(L)'
;MNGVQNGYKGIGVEIIGYTKHPAKVMWDMLKQTWIQLQDIEYNPELPIVKEFITGSVDKRLNPTPQETVLIQCVFKNISRVNLAQLTRHRGWLFQVESQMPQHVEHNVVLPLNIVQSEFYERAVKLIEESQKLYDDMTKGNDDG
;
A
#
# COMPACT_ATOMS: atom_id res chain seq x y z
N MET A 1 15.18 -26.38 -0.26
CA MET A 1 15.05 -25.80 -1.62
C MET A 1 13.74 -25.04 -1.68
N ASN A 2 13.71 -23.81 -1.19
CA ASN A 2 12.51 -22.96 -1.15
C ASN A 2 12.86 -21.64 -1.84
N GLY A 3 13.17 -21.69 -3.11
CA GLY A 3 13.73 -20.50 -3.70
C GLY A 3 12.80 -19.85 -4.68
N VAL A 4 12.65 -20.15 -5.83
CA VAL A 4 11.85 -19.44 -6.81
C VAL A 4 10.45 -20.05 -6.82
N GLN A 5 9.46 -19.34 -6.30
CA GLN A 5 8.08 -19.80 -6.43
C GLN A 5 7.69 -19.76 -7.89
N ASN A 6 7.59 -20.94 -8.50
CA ASN A 6 7.14 -21.10 -9.87
C ASN A 6 5.75 -20.50 -10.03
N GLY A 7 5.68 -19.36 -10.68
CA GLY A 7 4.45 -18.75 -11.13
C GLY A 7 4.33 -17.28 -10.76
N TYR A 8 3.76 -16.49 -11.66
CA TYR A 8 3.31 -15.14 -11.42
C TYR A 8 2.22 -15.16 -10.34
N LYS A 9 2.57 -14.77 -9.11
CA LYS A 9 1.58 -14.44 -8.10
C LYS A 9 1.12 -13.02 -8.41
N GLY A 10 -0.13 -12.88 -8.81
CA GLY A 10 -0.73 -11.57 -9.04
C GLY A 10 -0.53 -10.64 -7.84
N ILE A 11 -0.48 -9.33 -8.10
CA ILE A 11 -0.45 -8.33 -7.04
C ILE A 11 -1.68 -8.52 -6.16
N GLY A 12 -1.47 -8.71 -4.88
CA GLY A 12 -2.54 -8.79 -3.88
C GLY A 12 -2.66 -7.48 -3.11
N VAL A 13 -3.90 -7.06 -2.85
CA VAL A 13 -4.20 -5.96 -1.93
C VAL A 13 -5.18 -6.48 -0.88
N GLU A 14 -4.79 -6.35 0.38
CA GLU A 14 -5.61 -6.74 1.52
C GLU A 14 -5.93 -5.49 2.35
N ILE A 15 -7.20 -5.22 2.57
CA ILE A 15 -7.62 -4.14 3.47
C ILE A 15 -7.62 -4.68 4.89
N ILE A 16 -6.75 -4.15 5.74
CA ILE A 16 -6.59 -4.57 7.14
C ILE A 16 -7.30 -3.64 8.13
N GLY A 17 -7.64 -2.43 7.69
CA GLY A 17 -8.38 -1.47 8.49
C GLY A 17 -8.95 -0.33 7.66
N TYR A 18 -9.99 0.28 8.16
CA TYR A 18 -10.60 1.46 7.54
C TYR A 18 -11.43 2.24 8.55
N THR A 19 -11.64 3.53 8.26
CA THR A 19 -12.53 4.39 9.03
C THR A 19 -13.98 3.89 8.89
N LYS A 20 -14.59 3.49 10.01
CA LYS A 20 -16.03 3.17 10.03
C LYS A 20 -16.83 4.46 9.85
N HIS A 21 -17.90 4.37 9.05
CA HIS A 21 -18.80 5.50 8.77
C HIS A 21 -18.08 6.78 8.31
N PRO A 22 -17.32 6.74 7.20
CA PRO A 22 -16.45 7.83 6.78
C PRO A 22 -17.20 9.15 6.58
N ALA A 23 -18.41 9.12 6.03
CA ALA A 23 -19.23 10.30 5.84
C ALA A 23 -19.62 10.97 7.17
N LYS A 24 -19.89 10.17 8.21
CA LYS A 24 -20.16 10.71 9.56
C LYS A 24 -18.93 11.37 10.15
N VAL A 25 -17.76 10.75 10.04
CA VAL A 25 -16.50 11.32 10.53
C VAL A 25 -16.20 12.64 9.82
N MET A 26 -16.36 12.68 8.50
CA MET A 26 -16.21 13.93 7.73
C MET A 26 -17.21 15.01 8.20
N TRP A 27 -18.45 14.64 8.45
CA TRP A 27 -19.47 15.56 8.95
C TRP A 27 -19.08 16.14 10.33
N ASP A 28 -18.68 15.28 11.25
CA ASP A 28 -18.26 15.70 12.59
C ASP A 28 -17.06 16.67 12.53
N MET A 29 -16.15 16.51 11.57
CA MET A 29 -15.05 17.44 11.32
C MET A 29 -15.53 18.75 10.69
N LEU A 30 -16.46 18.71 9.73
CA LEU A 30 -17.05 19.91 9.14
C LEU A 30 -17.75 20.77 10.18
N LYS A 31 -18.45 20.17 11.12
CA LYS A 31 -19.12 20.88 12.23
C LYS A 31 -18.14 21.71 13.08
N GLN A 32 -16.87 21.31 13.20
CA GLN A 32 -15.88 22.07 13.96
C GLN A 32 -15.47 23.38 13.28
N THR A 33 -15.61 23.45 11.97
CA THR A 33 -15.16 24.60 11.17
C THR A 33 -16.30 25.50 10.71
N TRP A 34 -17.53 24.99 10.69
CA TRP A 34 -18.70 25.70 10.17
C TRP A 34 -19.75 25.87 11.26
N ILE A 35 -19.82 27.05 11.85
CA ILE A 35 -20.75 27.38 12.96
C ILE A 35 -22.20 27.02 12.61
N GLN A 36 -22.64 27.28 11.39
CA GLN A 36 -24.02 26.98 10.96
C GLN A 36 -24.37 25.49 10.96
N LEU A 37 -23.40 24.59 11.05
CA LEU A 37 -23.61 23.15 11.06
C LEU A 37 -23.61 22.56 12.48
N GLN A 38 -23.21 23.29 13.49
CA GLN A 38 -22.96 22.76 14.84
C GLN A 38 -24.17 22.07 15.47
N ASP A 39 -25.36 22.61 15.24
CA ASP A 39 -26.61 22.08 15.80
C ASP A 39 -27.29 21.02 14.90
N ILE A 40 -26.71 20.73 13.74
CA ILE A 40 -27.27 19.76 12.79
C ILE A 40 -26.68 18.40 13.07
N GLU A 41 -27.51 17.44 13.48
CA GLU A 41 -27.10 16.05 13.62
C GLU A 41 -26.83 15.40 12.25
N TYR A 42 -25.89 14.43 12.24
CA TYR A 42 -25.61 13.67 11.04
C TYR A 42 -26.83 12.84 10.61
N ASN A 43 -27.39 13.18 9.47
CA ASN A 43 -28.39 12.38 8.77
C ASN A 43 -28.06 12.41 7.27
N PRO A 44 -27.67 11.27 6.66
CA PRO A 44 -27.27 11.19 5.27
C PRO A 44 -28.36 11.57 4.27
N GLU A 45 -29.63 11.62 4.70
CA GLU A 45 -30.73 12.00 3.83
C GLU A 45 -30.97 13.52 3.78
N LEU A 46 -30.41 14.27 4.73
CA LEU A 46 -30.54 15.72 4.72
C LEU A 46 -29.77 16.35 3.54
N PRO A 47 -30.41 17.24 2.75
CA PRO A 47 -29.75 17.89 1.62
C PRO A 47 -28.47 18.62 1.99
N ILE A 48 -28.50 19.35 3.13
CA ILE A 48 -27.32 20.08 3.63
C ILE A 48 -26.14 19.14 3.95
N VAL A 49 -26.40 17.95 4.51
CA VAL A 49 -25.36 16.96 4.80
C VAL A 49 -24.76 16.42 3.49
N LYS A 50 -25.61 16.08 2.51
CA LYS A 50 -25.17 15.64 1.19
C LYS A 50 -24.33 16.72 0.50
N GLU A 51 -24.78 17.98 0.51
CA GLU A 51 -24.08 19.09 -0.14
C GLU A 51 -22.68 19.31 0.45
N PHE A 52 -22.54 19.37 1.77
CA PHE A 52 -21.26 19.62 2.42
C PHE A 52 -20.29 18.45 2.27
N ILE A 53 -20.76 17.21 2.39
CA ILE A 53 -19.89 16.04 2.19
C ILE A 53 -19.44 15.95 0.73
N THR A 54 -20.38 16.07 -0.23
CA THR A 54 -20.06 16.05 -1.66
C THR A 54 -19.13 17.22 -2.03
N GLY A 55 -19.42 18.43 -1.53
CA GLY A 55 -18.59 19.61 -1.77
C GLY A 55 -17.18 19.46 -1.23
N SER A 56 -17.01 18.78 -0.10
CA SER A 56 -15.70 18.44 0.47
C SER A 56 -14.97 17.42 -0.41
N VAL A 57 -15.66 16.35 -0.85
CA VAL A 57 -15.09 15.33 -1.74
C VAL A 57 -14.68 15.92 -3.08
N ASP A 58 -15.53 16.75 -3.67
CA ASP A 58 -15.25 17.43 -4.95
C ASP A 58 -14.28 18.61 -4.84
N LYS A 59 -13.75 18.87 -3.64
CA LYS A 59 -12.85 20.00 -3.33
C LYS A 59 -13.46 21.38 -3.64
N ARG A 60 -14.77 21.50 -3.75
CA ARG A 60 -15.49 22.78 -3.88
C ARG A 60 -15.58 23.51 -2.54
N LEU A 61 -15.59 22.74 -1.47
CA LEU A 61 -15.50 23.21 -0.09
C LEU A 61 -14.15 22.78 0.52
N ASN A 62 -14.01 22.97 1.84
CA ASN A 62 -12.79 22.54 2.54
C ASN A 62 -12.55 21.02 2.39
N PRO A 63 -11.46 20.59 1.75
CA PRO A 63 -11.17 19.17 1.55
C PRO A 63 -10.56 18.48 2.80
N THR A 64 -10.13 19.22 3.82
CA THR A 64 -9.44 18.69 5.00
C THR A 64 -10.19 17.55 5.69
N PRO A 65 -11.54 17.55 5.80
CA PRO A 65 -12.26 16.42 6.40
C PRO A 65 -12.02 15.07 5.72
N GLN A 66 -11.65 15.06 4.42
CA GLN A 66 -11.31 13.80 3.73
C GLN A 66 -10.05 13.15 4.31
N GLU A 67 -9.11 13.94 4.82
CA GLU A 67 -7.85 13.46 5.40
C GLU A 67 -8.06 12.68 6.70
N THR A 68 -9.26 12.77 7.30
CA THR A 68 -9.65 11.99 8.48
C THR A 68 -10.14 10.57 8.13
N VAL A 69 -10.37 10.31 6.85
CA VAL A 69 -10.80 9.00 6.34
C VAL A 69 -9.57 8.20 5.94
N LEU A 70 -9.35 7.11 6.63
CA LEU A 70 -8.18 6.26 6.45
C LEU A 70 -8.58 4.88 5.92
N ILE A 71 -7.75 4.34 5.02
CA ILE A 71 -7.78 2.95 4.60
C ILE A 71 -6.37 2.41 4.79
N GLN A 72 -6.25 1.31 5.51
CA GLN A 72 -4.99 0.60 5.73
C GLN A 72 -4.97 -0.65 4.85
N CYS A 73 -3.96 -0.75 4.03
CA CYS A 73 -3.81 -1.86 3.09
C CYS A 73 -2.44 -2.51 3.22
N VAL A 74 -2.41 -3.82 3.03
CA VAL A 74 -1.17 -4.57 2.78
C VAL A 74 -1.11 -4.88 1.29
N PHE A 75 -0.01 -4.48 0.66
CA PHE A 75 0.30 -4.83 -0.71
C PHE A 75 1.24 -6.04 -0.71
N LYS A 76 0.87 -7.08 -1.43
CA LYS A 76 1.64 -8.32 -1.56
C LYS A 76 2.09 -8.51 -3.00
N ASN A 77 3.25 -9.11 -3.19
CA ASN A 77 3.81 -9.46 -4.51
C ASN A 77 4.01 -8.25 -5.45
N ILE A 78 4.35 -7.09 -4.90
CA ILE A 78 4.72 -5.92 -5.69
C ILE A 78 6.24 -5.90 -5.93
N SER A 79 6.63 -5.52 -7.13
CA SER A 79 8.05 -5.36 -7.44
C SER A 79 8.64 -4.12 -6.75
N ARG A 80 9.96 -4.09 -6.55
CA ARG A 80 10.66 -2.92 -6.01
C ARG A 80 10.45 -1.66 -6.87
N VAL A 81 10.31 -1.82 -8.17
CA VAL A 81 10.01 -0.70 -9.08
C VAL A 81 8.61 -0.14 -8.79
N ASN A 82 7.61 -1.00 -8.65
CA ASN A 82 6.26 -0.58 -8.30
C ASN A 82 6.21 0.08 -6.91
N LEU A 83 6.92 -0.50 -5.93
CA LEU A 83 7.04 0.09 -4.60
C LEU A 83 7.66 1.48 -4.66
N ALA A 84 8.75 1.67 -5.42
CA ALA A 84 9.39 2.96 -5.58
C ALA A 84 8.49 4.03 -6.22
N GLN A 85 7.56 3.63 -7.09
CA GLN A 85 6.54 4.53 -7.62
C GLN A 85 5.44 4.82 -6.59
N LEU A 86 4.98 3.79 -5.90
CA LEU A 86 3.91 3.91 -4.90
C LEU A 86 4.31 4.86 -3.77
N THR A 87 5.53 4.74 -3.26
CA THR A 87 6.05 5.57 -2.15
C THR A 87 6.29 7.04 -2.49
N ARG A 88 6.20 7.41 -3.78
CA ARG A 88 6.25 8.81 -4.22
C ARG A 88 4.93 9.56 -4.05
N HIS A 89 3.82 8.86 -3.85
CA HIS A 89 2.53 9.51 -3.64
C HIS A 89 2.47 10.18 -2.27
N ARG A 90 2.25 11.49 -2.29
CA ARG A 90 2.08 12.28 -1.05
C ARG A 90 0.75 11.96 -0.38
N GLY A 91 0.73 12.03 0.95
CA GLY A 91 -0.46 11.75 1.74
C GLY A 91 -0.65 10.28 2.12
N TRP A 92 0.27 9.40 1.68
CA TRP A 92 0.28 7.99 2.08
C TRP A 92 1.44 7.77 3.06
N LEU A 93 1.16 6.96 4.08
CA LEU A 93 2.20 6.47 5.00
C LEU A 93 2.52 5.04 4.64
N PHE A 94 3.80 4.75 4.44
CA PHE A 94 4.27 3.44 4.05
C PHE A 94 5.14 2.83 5.14
N GLN A 95 4.86 1.57 5.46
CA GLN A 95 5.80 0.70 6.15
C GLN A 95 6.19 -0.40 5.18
N VAL A 96 7.48 -0.45 4.86
CA VAL A 96 8.04 -1.38 3.88
C VAL A 96 8.91 -2.38 4.60
N GLU A 97 8.82 -3.64 4.19
CA GLU A 97 9.72 -4.68 4.68
C GLU A 97 11.18 -4.30 4.42
N SER A 98 11.97 -4.28 5.49
CA SER A 98 13.40 -3.96 5.42
C SER A 98 14.19 -5.21 5.07
N GLN A 99 15.18 -5.04 4.20
CA GLN A 99 16.12 -6.12 3.85
C GLN A 99 17.35 -6.14 4.77
N MET A 100 17.55 -5.13 5.63
CA MET A 100 18.76 -5.02 6.45
C MET A 100 18.79 -5.91 7.69
N PRO A 101 17.69 -6.11 8.46
CA PRO A 101 17.75 -6.85 9.72
C PRO A 101 17.23 -8.28 9.64
N GLN A 102 16.81 -8.79 8.49
CA GLN A 102 16.20 -10.11 8.36
C GLN A 102 16.84 -10.88 7.22
N HIS A 103 17.03 -12.20 7.44
CA HIS A 103 17.24 -13.11 6.33
C HIS A 103 16.06 -12.96 5.38
N VAL A 104 16.28 -12.26 4.27
CA VAL A 104 15.26 -12.04 3.26
C VAL A 104 14.89 -13.39 2.69
N GLU A 105 13.66 -13.82 2.93
CA GLU A 105 13.10 -14.91 2.12
C GLU A 105 13.22 -14.45 0.66
N HIS A 106 13.97 -15.20 -0.12
CA HIS A 106 14.36 -14.87 -1.49
C HIS A 106 13.17 -14.92 -2.46
N ASN A 107 12.16 -14.08 -2.21
CA ASN A 107 10.99 -13.96 -3.06
C ASN A 107 11.25 -12.92 -4.15
N VAL A 108 11.63 -13.40 -5.32
CA VAL A 108 11.81 -12.53 -6.50
C VAL A 108 10.56 -12.55 -7.35
N VAL A 109 10.01 -11.36 -7.63
CA VAL A 109 8.88 -11.19 -8.54
C VAL A 109 9.41 -10.96 -9.96
N LEU A 110 9.27 -11.96 -10.82
CA LEU A 110 9.60 -11.83 -12.24
C LEU A 110 8.46 -11.17 -13.01
N PRO A 111 8.74 -10.22 -13.90
CA PRO A 111 7.76 -9.66 -14.81
C PRO A 111 7.13 -10.74 -15.70
N LEU A 112 5.82 -10.60 -16.00
CA LEU A 112 5.07 -11.59 -16.77
C LEU A 112 5.68 -11.85 -18.15
N ASN A 113 6.21 -10.83 -18.81
CA ASN A 113 6.89 -10.97 -20.09
C ASN A 113 8.17 -11.82 -20.02
N ILE A 114 8.86 -11.85 -18.88
CA ILE A 114 10.01 -12.75 -18.66
C ILE A 114 9.52 -14.16 -18.37
N VAL A 115 8.47 -14.32 -17.55
CA VAL A 115 7.89 -15.62 -17.22
C VAL A 115 7.39 -16.35 -18.46
N GLN A 116 6.88 -15.62 -19.46
CA GLN A 116 6.36 -16.16 -20.74
C GLN A 116 7.41 -16.21 -21.86
N SER A 117 8.65 -15.83 -21.61
CA SER A 117 9.71 -15.78 -22.62
C SER A 117 10.66 -16.97 -22.55
N GLU A 118 11.43 -17.15 -23.63
CA GLU A 118 12.54 -18.11 -23.68
C GLU A 118 13.65 -17.81 -22.65
N PHE A 119 13.67 -16.61 -22.08
CA PHE A 119 14.67 -16.19 -21.09
C PHE A 119 14.33 -16.61 -19.65
N TYR A 120 13.15 -17.22 -19.43
CA TYR A 120 12.68 -17.58 -18.08
C TYR A 120 13.69 -18.46 -17.31
N GLU A 121 14.10 -19.57 -17.89
CA GLU A 121 15.04 -20.51 -17.29
C GLU A 121 16.38 -19.85 -16.94
N ARG A 122 16.87 -18.99 -17.83
CA ARG A 122 18.12 -18.25 -17.62
C ARG A 122 17.97 -17.23 -16.50
N ALA A 123 16.84 -16.54 -16.43
CA ALA A 123 16.56 -15.57 -15.37
C ALA A 123 16.48 -16.26 -14.00
N VAL A 124 15.80 -17.40 -13.90
CA VAL A 124 15.73 -18.20 -12.68
C VAL A 124 17.12 -18.61 -12.20
N LYS A 125 17.94 -19.16 -13.11
CA LYS A 125 19.31 -19.58 -12.78
C LYS A 125 20.17 -18.45 -12.26
N LEU A 126 20.12 -17.27 -12.87
CA LEU A 126 20.87 -16.10 -12.42
C LEU A 126 20.42 -15.62 -11.03
N ILE A 127 19.13 -15.72 -10.74
CA ILE A 127 18.58 -15.38 -9.42
C ILE A 127 19.11 -16.36 -8.38
N GLU A 128 19.04 -17.65 -8.65
CA GLU A 128 19.54 -18.70 -7.73
C GLU A 128 21.06 -18.55 -7.47
N GLU A 129 21.86 -18.27 -8.50
CA GLU A 129 23.28 -18.01 -8.36
C GLU A 129 23.56 -16.75 -7.51
N SER A 130 22.79 -15.68 -7.74
CA SER A 130 22.91 -14.44 -6.96
C SER A 130 22.52 -14.64 -5.49
N GLN A 131 21.49 -15.42 -5.22
CA GLN A 131 21.06 -15.78 -3.86
C GLN A 131 22.14 -16.57 -3.15
N LYS A 132 22.69 -17.58 -3.81
CA LYS A 132 23.76 -18.38 -3.24
C LYS A 132 24.99 -17.54 -2.89
N LEU A 133 25.37 -16.62 -3.79
CA LEU A 133 26.49 -15.70 -3.53
C LEU A 133 26.20 -14.82 -2.30
N TYR A 134 24.98 -14.29 -2.18
CA TYR A 134 24.57 -13.49 -1.02
C TYR A 134 24.66 -14.29 0.28
N ASP A 135 24.12 -15.52 0.30
CA ASP A 135 24.18 -16.39 1.46
C ASP A 135 25.63 -16.74 1.86
N ASP A 136 26.49 -16.98 0.88
CA ASP A 136 27.90 -17.27 1.12
C ASP A 136 28.65 -16.05 1.69
N MET A 137 28.29 -14.83 1.26
CA MET A 137 28.87 -13.59 1.78
C MET A 137 28.37 -13.24 3.19
N THR A 138 27.12 -13.58 3.52
CA THR A 138 26.54 -13.27 4.83
C THR A 138 26.93 -14.25 5.91
N LYS A 139 27.10 -15.54 5.59
CA LYS A 139 27.59 -16.56 6.53
C LYS A 139 29.00 -16.30 7.06
N GLY A 140 29.81 -15.55 6.34
CA GLY A 140 31.15 -15.19 6.77
C GLY A 140 31.21 -14.04 7.79
N ASN A 141 30.09 -13.37 8.07
CA ASN A 141 30.04 -12.22 8.99
C ASN A 141 29.43 -12.55 10.37
N ASP A 142 28.92 -13.76 10.59
CA ASP A 142 28.35 -14.17 11.88
C ASP A 142 29.40 -14.71 12.89
N ASP A 143 30.66 -14.77 12.50
CA ASP A 143 31.78 -15.24 13.36
C ASP A 143 32.60 -14.08 13.98
N GLY A 144 32.01 -12.86 14.11
CA GLY A 144 32.68 -11.69 14.67
C GLY A 144 31.99 -11.10 15.90
#